data_523bf19b8bf236236809333d2e4c3aca
#
_entry.id   523bf19b8bf236236809333d2e4c3aca
#
_cell.length_a   1.000
_cell.length_b   1.000
_cell.length_c   1.000
_cell.angle_alpha   90.00
_cell.angle_beta   90.00
_cell.angle_gamma   90.00
#
_symmetry.space_group_name_H-M   'P 1'
#
loop_
_entity.id
_entity.type
_entity.pdbx_description
1 polymer ?
#
loop_
_entity_poly.entity_id
_entity_poly.type
_entity_poly.pdbx_seq_one_letter_code
_entity_poly.pdbx_strand_id
1 'polypeptide(L)'
;PNANNEYEYDSNSDRLQFFMGGLSTSSMNAKIFEGGRDFTLLATECRKRGSDFTRNLISKPIYARKGVGTQSSVANDYPEVIVMIAAHLACYFLVNPYNKELASELYGKVSNIDGNGWADKINRGEMDLYQEDSNDAVKGILREVTYGGSSTGGINAIRGIPTCDWDAIKIIIESGDTGTFAAGSASSVKYTTYLKNDTGLKISKHIDSEVMDGSYQQVGHGMYVRFAPGVYSTNDEWELEVSAPEYLDQSSASIKYAYNSRIA
;
A
#
# COMPACT_ATOMS: atom_id res chain seq x y z
N PRO A 1 -20.91 24.70 -21.12
CA PRO A 1 -20.72 23.29 -21.44
C PRO A 1 -20.11 23.13 -22.84
N ASN A 2 -19.00 22.37 -22.93
CA ASN A 2 -18.22 22.22 -24.16
C ASN A 2 -18.19 20.76 -24.67
N ALA A 3 -18.72 19.82 -23.93
CA ALA A 3 -18.76 18.41 -24.30
C ALA A 3 -20.18 17.84 -24.18
N ASN A 4 -20.41 16.70 -24.86
CA ASN A 4 -21.69 16.00 -24.81
C ASN A 4 -22.02 15.57 -23.38
N ASN A 5 -23.26 15.77 -22.97
CA ASN A 5 -23.78 15.46 -21.64
C ASN A 5 -23.25 16.37 -20.50
N GLU A 6 -22.69 17.51 -20.83
CA GLU A 6 -22.38 18.52 -19.82
C GLU A 6 -23.58 19.44 -19.58
N TYR A 7 -23.62 19.98 -18.38
CA TYR A 7 -24.58 21.02 -18.01
C TYR A 7 -23.87 22.14 -17.27
N GLU A 8 -24.43 23.33 -17.37
CA GLU A 8 -23.94 24.51 -16.67
C GLU A 8 -25.15 25.30 -16.14
N TYR A 9 -25.05 25.75 -14.90
CA TYR A 9 -26.04 26.64 -14.34
C TYR A 9 -25.62 28.08 -14.54
N ASP A 10 -26.39 28.81 -15.33
CA ASP A 10 -26.20 30.25 -15.51
C ASP A 10 -26.99 31.02 -14.43
N SER A 11 -26.25 31.49 -13.42
CA SER A 11 -26.83 32.23 -12.28
C SER A 11 -27.39 33.60 -12.67
N ASN A 12 -27.03 34.17 -13.82
CA ASN A 12 -27.53 35.47 -14.26
C ASN A 12 -28.93 35.35 -14.89
N SER A 13 -29.20 34.24 -15.55
CA SER A 13 -30.48 33.98 -16.19
C SER A 13 -31.34 32.97 -15.42
N ASP A 14 -30.86 32.44 -14.30
CA ASP A 14 -31.52 31.37 -13.50
C ASP A 14 -31.88 30.18 -14.39
N ARG A 15 -30.97 29.75 -15.26
CA ARG A 15 -31.23 28.71 -16.23
C ARG A 15 -30.15 27.62 -16.16
N LEU A 16 -30.59 26.38 -16.30
CA LEU A 16 -29.74 25.24 -16.49
C LEU A 16 -29.56 25.01 -17.99
N GLN A 17 -28.29 25.08 -18.47
CA GLN A 17 -27.96 24.86 -19.85
C GLN A 17 -27.37 23.44 -20.02
N PHE A 18 -27.87 22.69 -20.98
CA PHE A 18 -27.37 21.37 -21.31
C PHE A 18 -26.74 21.40 -22.71
N PHE A 19 -25.55 20.85 -22.82
CA PHE A 19 -24.93 20.59 -24.10
C PHE A 19 -25.12 19.13 -24.50
N MET A 20 -25.96 18.92 -25.48
CA MET A 20 -26.29 17.59 -26.03
C MET A 20 -25.99 17.58 -27.52
N GLY A 21 -24.71 17.45 -27.86
CA GLY A 21 -24.24 17.56 -29.25
C GLY A 21 -25.01 16.61 -30.17
N GLY A 22 -25.48 17.17 -31.28
CA GLY A 22 -26.18 16.41 -32.34
C GLY A 22 -27.63 16.04 -32.07
N LEU A 23 -28.23 16.43 -30.93
CA LEU A 23 -29.65 16.19 -30.69
C LEU A 23 -30.52 17.37 -31.18
N SER A 24 -31.60 17.03 -31.87
CA SER A 24 -32.64 17.99 -32.21
C SER A 24 -33.52 18.34 -31.00
N THR A 25 -34.18 19.48 -31.01
CA THR A 25 -35.10 19.91 -29.95
C THR A 25 -36.20 18.88 -29.67
N SER A 26 -36.67 18.18 -30.71
CA SER A 26 -37.66 17.11 -30.59
C SER A 26 -37.11 15.87 -29.89
N SER A 27 -35.84 15.56 -30.08
CA SER A 27 -35.14 14.47 -29.38
C SER A 27 -34.89 14.82 -27.90
N MET A 28 -34.70 16.09 -27.58
CA MET A 28 -34.53 16.55 -26.18
C MET A 28 -35.82 16.44 -25.38
N ASN A 29 -36.97 16.70 -26.00
CA ASN A 29 -38.27 16.59 -25.32
C ASN A 29 -38.61 15.15 -24.89
N ALA A 30 -37.94 14.15 -25.48
CA ALA A 30 -38.10 12.73 -25.11
C ALA A 30 -37.12 12.27 -24.01
N LYS A 31 -36.25 13.15 -23.51
CA LYS A 31 -35.25 12.80 -22.48
C LYS A 31 -35.77 13.15 -21.10
N ILE A 32 -35.50 12.26 -20.16
CA ILE A 32 -35.72 12.51 -18.74
C ILE A 32 -34.42 13.06 -18.18
N PHE A 33 -34.48 14.21 -17.53
CA PHE A 33 -33.34 14.81 -16.86
C PHE A 33 -33.48 14.59 -15.35
N GLU A 34 -32.50 13.91 -14.76
CA GLU A 34 -32.41 13.78 -13.32
C GLU A 34 -31.32 14.73 -12.81
N GLY A 35 -31.67 15.64 -11.94
CA GLY A 35 -30.75 16.48 -11.21
C GLY A 35 -30.20 15.70 -10.02
N GLY A 36 -28.95 15.28 -10.09
CA GLY A 36 -28.26 14.66 -8.97
C GLY A 36 -27.35 15.64 -8.26
N ARG A 37 -27.21 15.50 -6.96
CA ARG A 37 -26.20 16.24 -6.20
C ARG A 37 -24.86 15.57 -6.37
N ASP A 38 -23.83 16.32 -6.79
CA ASP A 38 -22.46 15.80 -6.83
C ASP A 38 -21.89 15.72 -5.40
N PHE A 39 -21.65 14.50 -4.93
CA PHE A 39 -21.05 14.21 -3.64
C PHE A 39 -19.57 13.88 -3.72
N THR A 40 -18.92 14.01 -4.87
CA THR A 40 -17.53 13.58 -5.08
C THR A 40 -16.56 14.24 -4.09
N LEU A 41 -16.67 15.55 -3.92
CA LEU A 41 -15.83 16.29 -2.97
C LEU A 41 -16.09 15.85 -1.52
N LEU A 42 -17.37 15.71 -1.15
CA LEU A 42 -17.75 15.24 0.19
C LEU A 42 -17.26 13.82 0.45
N ALA A 43 -17.43 12.92 -0.52
CA ALA A 43 -16.94 11.54 -0.41
C ALA A 43 -15.41 11.48 -0.27
N THR A 44 -14.70 12.33 -1.00
CA THR A 44 -13.23 12.43 -0.90
C THR A 44 -12.79 12.92 0.47
N GLU A 45 -13.44 13.94 1.01
CA GLU A 45 -13.17 14.45 2.34
C GLU A 45 -13.51 13.40 3.43
N CYS A 46 -14.63 12.69 3.30
CA CYS A 46 -15.00 11.62 4.23
C CYS A 46 -14.00 10.46 4.20
N ARG A 47 -13.47 10.07 3.03
CA ARG A 47 -12.41 9.06 2.92
C ARG A 47 -11.14 9.51 3.64
N LYS A 48 -10.72 10.76 3.43
CA LYS A 48 -9.56 11.32 4.12
C LYS A 48 -9.75 11.28 5.63
N ARG A 49 -10.89 11.79 6.13
CA ARG A 49 -11.21 11.75 7.57
C ARG A 49 -11.25 10.33 8.11
N GLY A 50 -11.85 9.39 7.37
CA GLY A 50 -11.86 7.97 7.74
C GLY A 50 -10.47 7.39 7.90
N SER A 51 -9.58 7.66 6.96
CA SER A 51 -8.17 7.22 7.02
C SER A 51 -7.40 7.85 8.19
N ASP A 52 -7.55 9.16 8.38
CA ASP A 52 -6.86 9.86 9.47
C ASP A 52 -7.38 9.39 10.84
N PHE A 53 -8.69 9.17 10.96
CA PHE A 53 -9.28 8.68 12.19
C PHE A 53 -8.87 7.23 12.49
N THR A 54 -8.73 6.38 11.46
CA THR A 54 -8.22 5.01 11.60
C THR A 54 -6.83 5.00 12.23
N ARG A 55 -5.92 5.86 11.76
CA ARG A 55 -4.57 5.98 12.32
C ARG A 55 -4.55 6.42 13.78
N ASN A 56 -5.49 7.25 14.18
CA ASN A 56 -5.60 7.71 15.56
C ASN A 56 -6.28 6.68 16.49
N LEU A 57 -7.16 5.85 15.93
CA LEU A 57 -7.93 4.88 16.70
C LEU A 57 -7.12 3.60 16.99
N ILE A 58 -6.20 3.24 16.12
CA ILE A 58 -5.40 2.03 16.24
C ILE A 58 -4.07 2.37 16.91
N SER A 59 -3.80 1.70 18.03
CA SER A 59 -2.58 1.90 18.83
C SER A 59 -1.34 1.22 18.22
N LYS A 60 -1.53 0.27 17.31
CA LYS A 60 -0.45 -0.40 16.59
C LYS A 60 -0.02 0.43 15.38
N PRO A 61 1.28 0.44 15.03
CA PRO A 61 1.74 1.08 13.80
C PRO A 61 1.14 0.38 12.57
N ILE A 62 0.65 1.17 11.64
CA ILE A 62 0.05 0.68 10.39
C ILE A 62 1.04 0.93 9.26
N TYR A 63 1.53 -0.15 8.67
CA TYR A 63 2.44 -0.11 7.53
C TYR A 63 1.78 -0.70 6.30
N ALA A 64 1.98 -0.05 5.17
CA ALA A 64 1.74 -0.69 3.88
C ALA A 64 2.91 -1.61 3.55
N ARG A 65 2.63 -2.75 2.92
CA ARG A 65 3.65 -3.48 2.17
C ARG A 65 3.56 -3.09 0.69
N LYS A 66 4.65 -3.26 -0.03
CA LYS A 66 4.65 -3.10 -1.48
C LYS A 66 4.38 -4.45 -2.14
N GLY A 67 3.52 -4.47 -3.13
CA GLY A 67 3.33 -5.64 -3.96
C GLY A 67 4.61 -5.98 -4.73
N VAL A 68 4.88 -7.26 -4.92
CA VAL A 68 5.95 -7.71 -5.82
C VAL A 68 5.50 -7.59 -7.27
N GLY A 69 6.42 -7.23 -8.17
CA GLY A 69 6.12 -7.09 -9.59
C GLY A 69 6.89 -5.97 -10.26
N THR A 70 6.42 -5.57 -11.43
CA THR A 70 6.96 -4.42 -12.18
C THR A 70 6.46 -3.10 -11.58
N GLN A 71 7.05 -1.99 -11.98
CA GLN A 71 6.69 -0.66 -11.48
C GLN A 71 5.17 -0.38 -11.52
N SER A 72 4.51 -0.79 -12.59
CA SER A 72 3.07 -0.57 -12.75
C SER A 72 2.19 -1.40 -11.81
N SER A 73 2.73 -2.48 -11.25
CA SER A 73 2.03 -3.38 -10.33
C SER A 73 2.37 -3.13 -8.85
N VAL A 74 3.39 -2.33 -8.57
CA VAL A 74 3.80 -2.01 -7.20
C VAL A 74 2.85 -0.98 -6.61
N ALA A 75 1.93 -1.43 -5.79
CA ALA A 75 0.99 -0.60 -5.05
C ALA A 75 1.19 -0.77 -3.54
N ASN A 76 0.71 0.20 -2.77
CA ASN A 76 0.62 0.03 -1.33
C ASN A 76 -0.50 -0.97 -1.01
N ASP A 77 -0.14 -2.02 -0.31
CA ASP A 77 -1.08 -3.04 0.17
C ASP A 77 -1.18 -2.90 1.70
N TYR A 78 -2.35 -2.51 2.17
CA TYR A 78 -2.65 -2.40 3.60
C TYR A 78 -3.40 -3.65 4.07
N PRO A 79 -3.30 -4.03 5.35
CA PRO A 79 -4.12 -5.10 5.89
C PRO A 79 -5.60 -4.84 5.59
N GLU A 80 -6.32 -5.85 5.10
CA GLU A 80 -7.71 -5.70 4.66
C GLU A 80 -8.60 -5.14 5.78
N VAL A 81 -8.38 -5.56 7.02
CA VAL A 81 -9.10 -5.05 8.19
C VAL A 81 -8.91 -3.53 8.38
N ILE A 82 -7.72 -3.00 8.10
CA ILE A 82 -7.44 -1.56 8.16
C ILE A 82 -8.22 -0.81 7.06
N VAL A 83 -8.26 -1.38 5.86
CA VAL A 83 -9.06 -0.82 4.75
C VAL A 83 -10.54 -0.83 5.08
N MET A 84 -11.05 -1.92 5.67
CA MET A 84 -12.44 -2.03 6.11
C MET A 84 -12.78 -1.01 7.20
N ILE A 85 -11.93 -0.84 8.21
CA ILE A 85 -12.11 0.17 9.26
C ILE A 85 -12.18 1.57 8.65
N ALA A 86 -11.23 1.92 7.79
CA ALA A 86 -11.20 3.23 7.13
C ALA A 86 -12.45 3.48 6.26
N ALA A 87 -12.92 2.47 5.55
CA ALA A 87 -14.15 2.54 4.75
C ALA A 87 -15.40 2.75 5.62
N HIS A 88 -15.54 2.02 6.72
CA HIS A 88 -16.67 2.18 7.65
C HIS A 88 -16.67 3.56 8.30
N LEU A 89 -15.51 4.07 8.68
CA LEU A 89 -15.38 5.42 9.22
C LEU A 89 -15.67 6.49 8.17
N ALA A 90 -15.27 6.29 6.93
CA ALA A 90 -15.64 7.20 5.83
C ALA A 90 -17.15 7.24 5.62
N CYS A 91 -17.81 6.07 5.62
CA CYS A 91 -19.28 5.97 5.55
C CYS A 91 -19.94 6.60 6.79
N TYR A 92 -19.39 6.39 7.98
CA TYR A 92 -19.85 7.06 9.20
C TYR A 92 -19.84 8.58 9.05
N PHE A 93 -18.75 9.19 8.62
CA PHE A 93 -18.66 10.64 8.42
C PHE A 93 -19.61 11.15 7.34
N LEU A 94 -19.87 10.36 6.31
CA LEU A 94 -20.82 10.71 5.25
C LEU A 94 -22.26 10.69 5.73
N VAL A 95 -22.64 9.69 6.52
CA VAL A 95 -24.03 9.41 6.91
C VAL A 95 -24.43 10.14 8.18
N ASN A 96 -23.51 10.40 9.09
CA ASN A 96 -23.78 10.95 10.42
C ASN A 96 -24.61 12.25 10.44
N PRO A 97 -24.46 13.20 9.48
CA PRO A 97 -25.30 14.39 9.43
C PRO A 97 -26.77 14.11 9.07
N TYR A 98 -27.05 12.97 8.44
CA TYR A 98 -28.37 12.65 7.86
C TYR A 98 -29.11 11.55 8.62
N ASN A 99 -28.38 10.53 9.08
CA ASN A 99 -28.96 9.38 9.79
C ASN A 99 -28.01 8.92 10.91
N LYS A 100 -28.33 9.33 12.14
CA LYS A 100 -27.53 9.03 13.32
C LYS A 100 -27.56 7.55 13.73
N GLU A 101 -28.67 6.84 13.48
CA GLU A 101 -28.80 5.42 13.83
C GLU A 101 -27.86 4.58 12.96
N LEU A 102 -27.93 4.76 11.64
CA LEU A 102 -27.04 4.09 10.71
C LEU A 102 -25.57 4.47 10.96
N ALA A 103 -25.30 5.72 11.26
CA ALA A 103 -23.94 6.17 11.62
C ALA A 103 -23.44 5.44 12.89
N SER A 104 -24.27 5.33 13.92
CA SER A 104 -23.94 4.62 15.14
C SER A 104 -23.66 3.13 14.89
N GLU A 105 -24.43 2.48 14.02
CA GLU A 105 -24.20 1.10 13.61
C GLU A 105 -22.85 0.93 12.90
N LEU A 106 -22.55 1.81 11.94
CA LEU A 106 -21.29 1.80 11.20
C LEU A 106 -20.08 1.97 12.14
N TYR A 107 -20.17 2.93 13.06
CA TYR A 107 -19.12 3.17 14.05
C TYR A 107 -18.99 2.00 15.03
N GLY A 108 -20.09 1.41 15.47
CA GLY A 108 -20.13 0.30 16.40
C GLY A 108 -19.43 -0.97 15.89
N LYS A 109 -19.34 -1.15 14.56
CA LYS A 109 -18.53 -2.24 13.96
C LYS A 109 -17.04 -1.98 14.10
N VAL A 110 -16.63 -0.72 14.09
CA VAL A 110 -15.23 -0.31 14.21
C VAL A 110 -14.79 -0.29 15.67
N SER A 111 -15.56 0.38 16.52
CA SER A 111 -15.31 0.48 17.97
C SER A 111 -16.63 0.64 18.71
N ASN A 112 -16.79 -0.06 19.82
CA ASN A 112 -17.97 0.02 20.66
C ASN A 112 -17.65 -0.10 22.13
N ILE A 113 -18.63 0.23 22.99
CA ILE A 113 -18.48 0.23 24.45
C ILE A 113 -18.15 -1.15 25.03
N ASP A 114 -18.57 -2.21 24.34
CA ASP A 114 -18.30 -3.60 24.74
C ASP A 114 -16.91 -4.08 24.29
N GLY A 115 -16.18 -3.25 23.55
CA GLY A 115 -14.85 -3.56 23.04
C GLY A 115 -14.83 -4.63 21.95
N ASN A 116 -15.93 -4.90 21.28
CA ASN A 116 -16.04 -5.94 20.26
C ASN A 116 -15.82 -5.42 18.83
N GLY A 117 -15.53 -4.13 18.66
CA GLY A 117 -15.20 -3.54 17.38
C GLY A 117 -13.86 -4.03 16.83
N TRP A 118 -13.65 -3.93 15.53
CA TRP A 118 -12.41 -4.39 14.89
C TRP A 118 -11.18 -3.65 15.43
N ALA A 119 -11.26 -2.33 15.59
CA ALA A 119 -10.16 -1.55 16.16
C ALA A 119 -9.88 -1.94 17.61
N ASP A 120 -10.93 -2.22 18.38
CA ASP A 120 -10.81 -2.66 19.78
C ASP A 120 -10.08 -4.01 19.86
N LYS A 121 -10.43 -4.95 18.97
CA LYS A 121 -9.78 -6.29 18.90
C LYS A 121 -8.33 -6.19 18.47
N ILE A 122 -7.99 -5.31 17.50
CA ILE A 122 -6.61 -5.06 17.09
C ILE A 122 -5.81 -4.50 18.27
N ASN A 123 -6.36 -3.50 18.96
CA ASN A 123 -5.68 -2.86 20.09
C ASN A 123 -5.45 -3.81 21.28
N ARG A 124 -6.34 -4.79 21.50
CA ARG A 124 -6.15 -5.84 22.52
C ARG A 124 -5.28 -7.01 22.06
N GLY A 125 -4.91 -7.06 20.78
CA GLY A 125 -4.13 -8.16 20.21
C GLY A 125 -4.93 -9.43 19.97
N GLU A 126 -6.26 -9.34 19.87
CA GLU A 126 -7.13 -10.45 19.49
C GLU A 126 -7.24 -10.61 17.97
N MET A 127 -6.79 -9.59 17.24
CA MET A 127 -6.73 -9.56 15.78
C MET A 127 -5.38 -9.03 15.36
N ASP A 128 -4.65 -9.81 14.58
CA ASP A 128 -3.32 -9.47 14.11
C ASP A 128 -3.38 -8.79 12.74
N LEU A 129 -2.43 -7.91 12.49
CA LEU A 129 -2.16 -7.35 11.16
C LEU A 129 -1.24 -8.31 10.41
N TYR A 130 -1.24 -8.27 9.08
CA TYR A 130 -0.42 -9.22 8.31
C TYR A 130 1.10 -9.06 8.51
N GLN A 131 1.58 -7.93 9.00
CA GLN A 131 2.98 -7.78 9.40
C GLN A 131 3.33 -8.63 10.64
N GLU A 132 2.32 -9.10 11.37
CA GLU A 132 2.42 -10.01 12.50
C GLU A 132 2.16 -11.46 12.09
N ASP A 133 1.77 -11.70 10.83
CA ASP A 133 1.53 -13.04 10.30
C ASP A 133 2.87 -13.73 9.99
N SER A 134 3.08 -14.89 10.62
CA SER A 134 4.28 -15.72 10.45
C SER A 134 4.59 -16.07 8.99
N ASN A 135 3.56 -16.26 8.16
CA ASN A 135 3.76 -16.57 6.74
C ASN A 135 4.38 -15.43 5.94
N ASP A 136 4.01 -14.21 6.23
CA ASP A 136 4.57 -13.04 5.54
C ASP A 136 5.99 -12.72 6.03
N ALA A 137 6.25 -12.86 7.31
CA ALA A 137 7.56 -12.61 7.89
C ALA A 137 8.62 -13.61 7.41
N VAL A 138 8.25 -14.88 7.24
CA VAL A 138 9.14 -15.92 6.69
C VAL A 138 9.54 -15.63 5.24
N LYS A 139 8.71 -14.93 4.49
CA LYS A 139 9.00 -14.59 3.09
C LYS A 139 9.73 -13.27 2.93
N GLY A 140 9.82 -12.46 3.98
CA GLY A 140 10.26 -11.08 3.90
C GLY A 140 9.17 -10.16 3.35
N ILE A 141 9.15 -8.92 3.82
CA ILE A 141 8.15 -7.92 3.47
C ILE A 141 8.81 -6.77 2.74
N LEU A 142 8.36 -6.50 1.51
CA LEU A 142 8.82 -5.35 0.75
C LEU A 142 8.18 -4.07 1.31
N ARG A 143 8.98 -3.20 1.95
CA ARG A 143 8.49 -1.99 2.63
C ARG A 143 8.50 -0.77 1.75
N GLU A 144 9.60 -0.53 1.07
CA GLU A 144 9.76 0.63 0.23
C GLU A 144 10.25 0.24 -1.16
N VAL A 145 9.81 0.98 -2.14
CA VAL A 145 10.28 0.90 -3.51
C VAL A 145 10.41 2.32 -4.03
N THR A 146 11.62 2.68 -4.43
CA THR A 146 11.92 3.98 -5.03
C THR A 146 12.51 3.76 -6.41
N TYR A 147 12.01 4.47 -7.41
CA TYR A 147 12.52 4.38 -8.76
C TYR A 147 13.31 5.64 -9.11
N GLY A 148 14.57 5.47 -9.52
CA GLY A 148 15.49 6.55 -9.89
C GLY A 148 15.18 7.18 -11.25
N GLY A 149 14.28 6.59 -12.04
CA GLY A 149 13.94 7.06 -13.38
C GLY A 149 12.71 6.37 -13.97
N SER A 150 12.68 6.24 -15.29
CA SER A 150 11.57 5.58 -16.02
C SER A 150 11.70 4.05 -16.00
N SER A 151 11.88 3.48 -14.84
CA SER A 151 12.06 2.04 -14.66
C SER A 151 10.74 1.29 -14.85
N THR A 152 10.81 0.12 -15.45
CA THR A 152 9.65 -0.79 -15.62
C THR A 152 9.89 -2.14 -14.96
N GLY A 153 11.15 -2.43 -14.56
CA GLY A 153 11.52 -3.63 -13.83
C GLY A 153 11.10 -3.60 -12.37
N GLY A 154 11.35 -4.65 -11.66
CA GLY A 154 11.04 -4.76 -10.24
C GLY A 154 11.33 -6.15 -9.68
N ILE A 155 11.06 -6.35 -8.40
CA ILE A 155 11.17 -7.66 -7.74
C ILE A 155 9.90 -8.47 -8.07
N ASN A 156 10.08 -9.59 -8.76
CA ASN A 156 8.97 -10.47 -9.17
C ASN A 156 8.62 -11.51 -8.11
N ALA A 157 9.59 -11.95 -7.31
CA ALA A 157 9.35 -12.92 -6.26
C ALA A 157 10.42 -12.82 -5.17
N ILE A 158 10.03 -13.17 -3.97
CA ILE A 158 10.88 -13.23 -2.78
C ILE A 158 10.74 -14.63 -2.19
N ARG A 159 11.86 -15.23 -1.75
CA ARG A 159 11.86 -16.51 -1.04
C ARG A 159 13.06 -16.59 -0.10
N GLY A 160 13.04 -17.57 0.76
CA GLY A 160 14.11 -17.87 1.70
C GLY A 160 13.58 -18.03 3.11
N ILE A 161 14.47 -18.38 4.00
CA ILE A 161 14.22 -18.44 5.44
C ILE A 161 15.19 -17.45 6.08
N PRO A 162 14.70 -16.36 6.70
CA PRO A 162 15.57 -15.40 7.36
C PRO A 162 16.42 -16.06 8.44
N THR A 163 17.69 -15.68 8.49
CA THR A 163 18.66 -16.20 9.47
C THR A 163 19.08 -15.15 10.51
N CYS A 164 18.39 -14.01 10.54
CA CYS A 164 18.60 -12.94 11.51
C CYS A 164 17.32 -12.70 12.32
N ASP A 165 17.44 -12.18 13.51
CA ASP A 165 16.29 -11.85 14.36
C ASP A 165 15.39 -10.82 13.68
N TRP A 166 15.97 -9.76 13.17
CA TRP A 166 15.33 -8.75 12.33
C TRP A 166 16.37 -7.94 11.56
N ASP A 167 16.10 -7.63 10.32
CA ASP A 167 16.87 -6.63 9.56
C ASP A 167 16.04 -6.05 8.41
N ALA A 168 16.52 -4.94 7.83
CA ALA A 168 16.04 -4.38 6.58
C ALA A 168 17.13 -4.46 5.53
N ILE A 169 16.95 -5.29 4.53
CA ILE A 169 17.87 -5.44 3.41
C ILE A 169 17.55 -4.36 2.38
N LYS A 170 18.52 -3.50 2.10
CA LYS A 170 18.41 -2.47 1.08
C LYS A 170 19.07 -2.97 -0.21
N ILE A 171 18.34 -2.99 -1.31
CA ILE A 171 18.78 -3.42 -2.63
C ILE A 171 18.80 -2.19 -3.53
N ILE A 172 19.95 -1.88 -4.14
CA ILE A 172 20.14 -0.68 -4.98
C ILE A 172 20.70 -1.10 -6.33
N ILE A 173 20.15 -0.55 -7.41
CA ILE A 173 20.71 -0.69 -8.75
C ILE A 173 21.87 0.29 -8.90
N GLU A 174 23.08 -0.24 -9.11
CA GLU A 174 24.27 0.56 -9.37
C GLU A 174 24.45 0.91 -10.84
N SER A 175 24.12 -0.02 -11.73
CA SER A 175 24.22 0.17 -13.17
C SER A 175 22.90 -0.25 -13.81
N GLY A 176 22.14 0.74 -14.25
CA GLY A 176 20.85 0.53 -14.90
C GLY A 176 21.02 0.23 -16.40
N ASP A 177 20.13 -0.59 -16.92
CA ASP A 177 19.98 -0.91 -18.35
C ASP A 177 18.67 -1.69 -18.56
N THR A 178 18.45 -2.16 -19.78
CA THR A 178 17.35 -3.07 -20.07
C THR A 178 17.71 -4.49 -19.62
N GLY A 179 17.11 -4.93 -18.51
CA GLY A 179 17.20 -6.31 -18.03
C GLY A 179 16.32 -7.23 -18.85
N THR A 180 16.81 -7.75 -19.95
CA THR A 180 16.19 -8.86 -20.66
C THR A 180 16.73 -10.16 -20.10
N PHE A 181 16.01 -10.78 -19.20
CA PHE A 181 16.37 -12.08 -18.65
C PHE A 181 15.80 -13.18 -19.53
N ALA A 182 16.54 -13.64 -20.52
CA ALA A 182 16.30 -14.98 -21.02
C ALA A 182 16.89 -15.95 -19.99
N ALA A 183 16.25 -17.09 -19.74
CA ALA A 183 16.72 -18.07 -18.76
C ALA A 183 18.21 -18.38 -18.96
N GLY A 184 19.03 -18.03 -17.99
CA GLY A 184 20.48 -18.25 -18.04
C GLY A 184 21.30 -17.19 -18.76
N SER A 185 20.75 -16.05 -19.15
CA SER A 185 21.49 -14.94 -19.75
C SER A 185 21.68 -13.84 -18.72
N ALA A 186 22.91 -13.53 -18.39
CA ALA A 186 23.25 -12.37 -17.55
C ALA A 186 22.87 -11.07 -18.28
N SER A 187 22.30 -10.12 -17.55
CA SER A 187 22.06 -8.77 -18.05
C SER A 187 23.27 -7.86 -17.77
N SER A 188 23.23 -6.63 -18.30
CA SER A 188 24.18 -5.57 -17.93
C SER A 188 23.83 -4.88 -16.61
N VAL A 189 22.64 -5.13 -16.08
CA VAL A 189 22.15 -4.53 -14.83
C VAL A 189 22.87 -5.12 -13.64
N LYS A 190 23.39 -4.25 -12.79
CA LYS A 190 24.09 -4.65 -11.56
C LYS A 190 23.37 -4.07 -10.34
N TYR A 191 23.31 -4.88 -9.29
CA TYR A 191 22.75 -4.46 -8.00
C TYR A 191 23.74 -4.70 -6.87
N THR A 192 23.56 -3.93 -5.82
CA THR A 192 24.30 -4.02 -4.55
C THR A 192 23.29 -4.13 -3.41
N THR A 193 23.62 -4.93 -2.41
CA THR A 193 22.76 -5.04 -1.21
C THR A 193 23.49 -4.52 0.01
N TYR A 194 22.73 -3.88 0.88
CA TYR A 194 23.16 -3.36 2.17
C TYR A 194 22.29 -3.95 3.27
N LEU A 195 22.93 -4.38 4.35
CA LEU A 195 22.24 -4.80 5.56
C LEU A 195 22.17 -3.61 6.50
N LYS A 196 20.95 -3.25 6.91
CA LYS A 196 20.70 -2.30 7.96
C LYS A 196 20.53 -3.11 9.24
N ASN A 197 21.58 -3.28 10.02
CA ASN A 197 21.44 -3.99 11.29
C ASN A 197 20.51 -3.20 12.24
N ASP A 198 20.06 -3.86 13.28
CA ASP A 198 19.01 -3.46 14.24
C ASP A 198 19.16 -2.06 14.86
N THR A 199 20.31 -1.43 14.77
CA THR A 199 20.49 -0.04 15.22
C THR A 199 20.02 0.99 14.20
N GLY A 200 19.68 0.59 12.97
CA GLY A 200 19.27 1.48 11.88
C GLY A 200 20.36 2.48 11.42
N LEU A 201 21.47 2.53 12.12
CA LEU A 201 22.53 3.53 11.94
C LEU A 201 23.70 3.01 11.10
N LYS A 202 23.86 1.69 10.97
CA LYS A 202 24.93 1.08 10.20
C LYS A 202 24.39 0.37 8.98
N ILE A 203 24.87 0.79 7.82
CA ILE A 203 24.63 0.11 6.55
C ILE A 203 25.90 -0.65 6.21
N SER A 204 25.82 -1.98 6.21
CA SER A 204 26.92 -2.85 5.82
C SER A 204 26.69 -3.35 4.41
N LYS A 205 27.61 -3.06 3.49
CA LYS A 205 27.57 -3.64 2.14
C LYS A 205 27.74 -5.15 2.24
N HIS A 206 26.80 -5.92 1.70
CA HIS A 206 26.78 -7.38 1.76
C HIS A 206 27.10 -8.01 0.41
N ILE A 207 26.44 -7.55 -0.64
CA ILE A 207 26.69 -7.94 -2.03
C ILE A 207 27.13 -6.69 -2.77
N ASP A 208 28.14 -6.82 -3.63
CA ASP A 208 28.72 -5.71 -4.36
C ASP A 208 28.66 -5.95 -5.86
N SER A 209 27.93 -5.11 -6.57
CA SER A 209 27.88 -5.08 -8.05
C SER A 209 27.58 -6.43 -8.70
N GLU A 210 26.66 -7.22 -8.14
CA GLU A 210 26.25 -8.49 -8.72
C GLU A 210 25.38 -8.28 -9.95
N VAL A 211 25.60 -9.09 -10.97
CA VAL A 211 24.86 -9.02 -12.24
C VAL A 211 23.53 -9.73 -12.10
N MET A 212 22.45 -9.10 -12.50
CA MET A 212 21.13 -9.74 -12.55
C MET A 212 21.04 -10.78 -13.67
N ASP A 213 20.50 -11.95 -13.38
CA ASP A 213 20.35 -13.06 -14.33
C ASP A 213 18.93 -13.61 -14.44
N GLY A 214 17.97 -13.03 -13.74
CA GLY A 214 16.57 -13.47 -13.72
C GLY A 214 16.30 -14.74 -12.92
N SER A 215 17.31 -15.33 -12.31
CA SER A 215 17.18 -16.42 -11.33
C SER A 215 16.89 -15.87 -9.94
N TYR A 216 16.74 -16.75 -8.96
CA TYR A 216 16.73 -16.35 -7.56
C TYR A 216 18.15 -16.05 -7.08
N GLN A 217 18.43 -14.79 -6.84
CA GLN A 217 19.72 -14.29 -6.40
C GLN A 217 19.68 -13.92 -4.92
N GLN A 218 20.73 -14.28 -4.21
CA GLN A 218 20.84 -13.99 -2.78
C GLN A 218 20.93 -12.48 -2.55
N VAL A 219 20.26 -12.01 -1.48
CA VAL A 219 20.32 -10.59 -1.09
C VAL A 219 20.82 -10.38 0.33
N GLY A 220 20.90 -11.42 1.12
CA GLY A 220 21.36 -11.42 2.52
C GLY A 220 20.44 -12.19 3.44
N HIS A 221 20.93 -12.55 4.62
CA HIS A 221 20.16 -13.23 5.68
C HIS A 221 19.35 -14.44 5.23
N GLY A 222 19.89 -15.24 4.29
CA GLY A 222 19.18 -16.40 3.75
C GLY A 222 18.05 -16.08 2.78
N MET A 223 17.87 -14.81 2.43
CA MET A 223 16.82 -14.36 1.51
C MET A 223 17.31 -14.27 0.08
N TYR A 224 16.40 -14.55 -0.84
CA TYR A 224 16.63 -14.52 -2.28
C TYR A 224 15.51 -13.73 -2.95
N VAL A 225 15.86 -12.95 -3.93
CA VAL A 225 14.92 -12.25 -4.81
C VAL A 225 15.06 -12.70 -6.25
N ARG A 226 14.00 -12.62 -7.00
CA ARG A 226 14.02 -12.77 -8.46
C ARG A 226 13.49 -11.48 -9.08
N PHE A 227 14.28 -10.90 -9.95
CA PHE A 227 13.91 -9.68 -10.65
C PHE A 227 13.08 -9.98 -11.89
N ALA A 228 12.13 -9.11 -12.20
CA ALA A 228 11.32 -9.16 -13.42
C ALA A 228 12.11 -8.60 -14.60
N PRO A 229 11.88 -9.09 -15.83
CA PRO A 229 12.37 -8.39 -17.03
C PRO A 229 11.82 -6.97 -17.08
N GLY A 230 12.66 -6.01 -17.51
CA GLY A 230 12.27 -4.62 -17.62
C GLY A 230 13.45 -3.66 -17.69
N VAL A 231 13.16 -2.39 -17.72
CA VAL A 231 14.19 -1.33 -17.64
C VAL A 231 14.44 -1.02 -16.18
N TYR A 232 15.71 -0.94 -15.81
CA TYR A 232 16.19 -0.56 -14.49
C TYR A 232 17.01 0.71 -14.59
N SER A 233 16.76 1.66 -13.73
CA SER A 233 17.54 2.90 -13.65
C SER A 233 18.52 2.82 -12.48
N THR A 234 19.64 3.46 -12.60
CA THR A 234 20.56 3.66 -11.48
C THR A 234 19.82 4.33 -10.34
N ASN A 235 20.06 3.86 -9.12
CA ASN A 235 19.37 4.27 -7.90
C ASN A 235 17.88 3.80 -7.81
N ASP A 236 17.45 2.83 -8.60
CA ASP A 236 16.26 2.08 -8.22
C ASP A 236 16.58 1.33 -6.92
N GLU A 237 15.65 1.41 -5.97
CA GLU A 237 15.87 0.95 -4.61
C GLU A 237 14.66 0.17 -4.09
N TRP A 238 14.94 -0.92 -3.40
CA TRP A 238 13.96 -1.71 -2.65
C TRP A 238 14.44 -1.92 -1.22
N GLU A 239 13.52 -1.86 -0.27
CA GLU A 239 13.78 -2.21 1.12
C GLU A 239 12.96 -3.44 1.49
N LEU A 240 13.65 -4.53 1.84
CA LEU A 240 13.09 -5.80 2.23
C LEU A 240 13.29 -6.01 3.73
N GLU A 241 12.21 -5.98 4.50
CA GLU A 241 12.22 -6.31 5.92
C GLU A 241 12.16 -7.83 6.12
N VAL A 242 13.01 -8.35 6.96
CA VAL A 242 13.15 -9.78 7.24
C VAL A 242 13.26 -10.05 8.73
N SER A 243 12.65 -11.15 9.20
CA SER A 243 12.76 -11.64 10.58
C SER A 243 12.76 -13.15 10.62
N ALA A 244 13.54 -13.75 11.51
CA ALA A 244 13.57 -15.20 11.68
C ALA A 244 12.25 -15.73 12.23
N PRO A 245 11.81 -16.95 11.82
CA PRO A 245 10.55 -17.55 12.27
C PRO A 245 10.47 -17.72 13.80
N GLU A 246 11.57 -18.08 14.42
CA GLU A 246 11.68 -18.25 15.89
C GLU A 246 11.39 -16.96 16.67
N TYR A 247 11.62 -15.82 16.05
CA TYR A 247 11.29 -14.51 16.62
C TYR A 247 9.80 -14.21 16.61
N LEU A 248 9.07 -14.88 15.73
CA LEU A 248 7.63 -14.74 15.57
C LEU A 248 6.85 -15.69 16.49
N ASP A 249 7.43 -16.83 16.84
CA ASP A 249 6.85 -17.80 17.81
C ASP A 249 6.98 -17.34 19.27
N GLN A 250 7.84 -16.37 19.54
CA GLN A 250 7.85 -15.73 20.86
C GLN A 250 6.56 -14.92 20.99
N SER A 251 5.77 -15.26 21.97
CA SER A 251 4.44 -14.73 22.26
C SER A 251 4.27 -13.28 21.80
N SER A 252 3.15 -12.95 21.19
CA SER A 252 2.81 -11.62 20.64
C SER A 252 3.17 -10.42 21.53
N ALA A 253 3.41 -10.62 22.82
CA ALA A 253 3.92 -9.65 23.76
C ALA A 253 5.40 -9.30 23.53
N SER A 254 6.26 -10.25 23.17
CA SER A 254 7.70 -10.02 22.97
C SER A 254 7.99 -9.27 21.68
N ILE A 255 7.22 -9.54 20.61
CA ILE A 255 7.32 -8.82 19.33
C ILE A 255 6.91 -7.36 19.51
N LYS A 256 5.86 -7.10 20.29
CA LYS A 256 5.40 -5.74 20.63
C LYS A 256 6.48 -4.93 21.34
N TYR A 257 7.22 -5.54 22.24
CA TYR A 257 8.30 -4.85 22.99
C TYR A 257 9.51 -4.55 22.10
N ALA A 258 9.93 -5.49 21.27
CA ALA A 258 11.05 -5.30 20.35
C ALA A 258 10.75 -4.21 19.31
N TYR A 259 9.53 -4.14 18.80
CA TYR A 259 9.10 -3.16 17.82
C TYR A 259 8.98 -1.74 18.41
N ASN A 260 8.38 -1.61 19.61
CA ASN A 260 8.22 -0.31 20.28
C ASN A 260 9.53 0.26 20.85
N SER A 261 10.50 -0.58 21.21
CA SER A 261 11.80 -0.11 21.72
C SER A 261 12.73 0.42 20.62
N ARG A 262 12.42 0.17 19.35
CA ARG A 262 13.24 0.58 18.18
C ARG A 262 12.76 1.84 17.48
N ILE A 263 11.57 2.32 17.82
CA ILE A 263 10.97 3.56 17.25
C ILE A 263 11.19 4.77 18.21
N ALA A 264 11.77 4.57 19.38
CA ALA A 264 12.07 5.62 20.35
C ALA A 264 13.46 6.24 20.13
#